data_5cd5650846df783fed1dd97f23d20931
#
_entry.id   5cd5650846df783fed1dd97f23d20931
#
_cell.length_a   1.000
_cell.length_b   1.000
_cell.length_c   1.000
_cell.angle_alpha   90.00
_cell.angle_beta   90.00
_cell.angle_gamma   90.00
#
_symmetry.space_group_name_H-M   'P 1'
#
loop_
_entity.id
_entity.type
_entity.pdbx_description
1 polymer ?
#
loop_
_entity_poly.entity_id
_entity_poly.type
_entity_poly.pdbx_seq_one_letter_code
_entity_poly.pdbx_strand_id
1 'polypeptide(L)'
;MPTSPPSAPAAPTDSELGRHLLTLRGLHFVFGALGDPYAERLRGAEDHLRLGERIRAQGPLHRSSLGTWVTADAGLAARLLADPLLAGLHAGPEAPRGHVRENVWETWRTCHATPPGEAFPSLRPADCDRLADLLRPVLGPRTCGSWRPDAERAVHRVLDGLPSRFDLVRDLARPVAVSSLTAVLGLPDAVRAELLDLLPAFGPVLDSALCPPQLPVARAMTDAIERVRELMEAAVTARVGAPAGDALSALLAVRPDGAPGDPGDVVTAGVLGAVVGAELTATTVANAVLALLDHPDQWSSVCADPGRAADAVEETLRWAPPLTLRSLITQGRLEVAGEVLEADEHVVVVVDAAQRDPERYEDPDSFRVDRPRDPGFSHLALTDREQLRLLAPLVRMQCTAAVRALAERLPGLRTEGDPLRRGRSPVVRAPLSQSLTKE
;
A
#
# COMPACT_ATOMS: atom_id res chain seq x y z
N MET A 1 -37.26 19.57 22.50
CA MET A 1 -36.50 20.27 21.49
C MET A 1 -35.45 19.31 20.95
N PRO A 2 -35.37 18.97 19.66
CA PRO A 2 -34.32 18.14 19.16
C PRO A 2 -33.00 18.93 19.19
N THR A 3 -32.01 18.39 19.89
CA THR A 3 -30.65 18.92 19.88
C THR A 3 -30.06 18.69 18.49
N SER A 4 -29.67 19.78 17.82
CA SER A 4 -28.94 19.70 16.55
C SER A 4 -27.71 18.82 16.72
N PRO A 5 -27.38 17.96 15.74
CA PRO A 5 -26.16 17.18 15.80
C PRO A 5 -24.94 18.12 15.89
N PRO A 6 -23.90 17.75 16.64
CA PRO A 6 -22.70 18.58 16.72
C PRO A 6 -22.12 18.76 15.33
N SER A 7 -21.88 20.02 14.95
CA SER A 7 -21.24 20.38 13.69
C SER A 7 -19.88 19.65 13.60
N ALA A 8 -19.60 19.08 12.42
CA ALA A 8 -18.28 18.51 12.15
C ALA A 8 -17.18 19.54 12.49
N PRO A 9 -16.09 19.17 13.15
CA PRO A 9 -15.01 20.09 13.47
C PRO A 9 -14.45 20.67 12.17
N ALA A 10 -14.21 21.97 12.17
CA ALA A 10 -13.61 22.67 11.03
C ALA A 10 -12.25 22.03 10.70
N ALA A 11 -11.92 21.94 9.40
CA ALA A 11 -10.62 21.49 8.95
C ALA A 11 -9.50 22.36 9.57
N PRO A 12 -8.36 21.78 9.95
CA PRO A 12 -7.27 22.53 10.57
C PRO A 12 -6.73 23.59 9.59
N THR A 13 -6.40 24.76 10.11
CA THR A 13 -5.71 25.80 9.34
C THR A 13 -4.29 25.34 8.94
N ASP A 14 -3.70 25.93 7.90
CA ASP A 14 -2.33 25.65 7.48
C ASP A 14 -1.30 25.82 8.60
N SER A 15 -1.52 26.82 9.47
CA SER A 15 -0.64 27.07 10.62
C SER A 15 -0.74 25.96 11.67
N GLU A 16 -1.93 25.45 11.93
CA GLU A 16 -2.15 24.34 12.88
C GLU A 16 -1.61 23.04 12.33
N LEU A 17 -1.94 22.71 11.08
CA LEU A 17 -1.44 21.50 10.42
C LEU A 17 0.09 21.54 10.31
N GLY A 18 0.68 22.63 9.84
CA GLY A 18 2.12 22.78 9.68
C GLY A 18 2.88 22.64 11.00
N ARG A 19 2.35 23.22 12.09
CA ARG A 19 2.91 23.07 13.45
C ARG A 19 2.85 21.62 13.93
N HIS A 20 1.74 20.95 13.72
CA HIS A 20 1.54 19.56 14.09
C HIS A 20 2.53 18.62 13.35
N LEU A 21 2.60 18.74 12.02
CA LEU A 21 3.52 17.96 11.19
C LEU A 21 4.99 18.18 11.58
N LEU A 22 5.37 19.43 11.88
CA LEU A 22 6.73 19.77 12.31
C LEU A 22 7.05 19.13 13.67
N THR A 23 6.12 19.17 14.62
CA THR A 23 6.30 18.58 15.96
C THR A 23 6.55 17.07 15.86
N LEU A 24 5.71 16.34 15.11
CA LEU A 24 5.87 14.89 14.93
C LEU A 24 7.21 14.54 14.28
N ARG A 25 7.60 15.27 13.23
CA ARG A 25 8.91 15.07 12.58
C ARG A 25 10.06 15.36 13.53
N GLY A 26 9.92 16.36 14.39
CA GLY A 26 10.89 16.66 15.45
C GLY A 26 11.04 15.53 16.44
N LEU A 27 9.93 14.90 16.86
CA LEU A 27 9.95 13.75 17.76
C LEU A 27 10.65 12.53 17.14
N HIS A 28 10.36 12.21 15.87
CA HIS A 28 11.06 11.12 15.16
C HIS A 28 12.57 11.38 15.11
N PHE A 29 12.96 12.63 14.88
CA PHE A 29 14.38 13.01 14.84
C PHE A 29 15.04 12.85 16.21
N VAL A 30 14.44 13.38 17.27
CA VAL A 30 14.99 13.36 18.63
C VAL A 30 15.12 11.92 19.14
N PHE A 31 14.04 11.13 19.10
CA PHE A 31 14.08 9.76 19.62
C PHE A 31 14.97 8.84 18.76
N GLY A 32 15.02 9.03 17.44
CA GLY A 32 15.98 8.33 16.60
C GLY A 32 17.43 8.69 16.89
N ALA A 33 17.73 9.96 17.24
CA ALA A 33 19.06 10.37 17.67
C ALA A 33 19.43 9.83 19.07
N LEU A 34 18.43 9.54 19.91
CA LEU A 34 18.60 8.88 21.20
C LEU A 34 18.73 7.35 21.11
N GLY A 35 18.68 6.79 19.90
CA GLY A 35 18.95 5.37 19.65
C GLY A 35 17.71 4.47 19.54
N ASP A 36 16.50 5.00 19.52
CA ASP A 36 15.29 4.23 19.25
C ASP A 36 15.29 3.77 17.77
N PRO A 37 15.38 2.45 17.48
CA PRO A 37 15.54 1.96 16.11
C PRO A 37 14.29 2.16 15.25
N TYR A 38 13.10 2.20 15.86
CA TYR A 38 11.87 2.48 15.14
C TYR A 38 11.79 3.97 14.74
N ALA A 39 12.07 4.88 15.66
CA ALA A 39 12.13 6.31 15.36
C ALA A 39 13.26 6.64 14.35
N GLU A 40 14.40 5.94 14.44
CA GLU A 40 15.51 6.03 13.49
C GLU A 40 15.04 5.62 12.08
N ARG A 41 14.25 4.57 11.97
CA ARG A 41 13.66 4.12 10.71
C ARG A 41 12.68 5.15 10.14
N LEU A 42 11.79 5.72 10.96
CA LEU A 42 10.80 6.72 10.53
C LEU A 42 11.44 8.02 10.00
N ARG A 43 12.62 8.38 10.47
CA ARG A 43 13.33 9.54 9.92
C ARG A 43 14.07 9.26 8.60
N GLY A 44 14.01 8.03 8.08
CA GLY A 44 14.52 7.65 6.77
C GLY A 44 15.98 7.20 6.77
N ALA A 45 16.42 6.48 7.81
CA ALA A 45 17.73 5.83 7.79
C ALA A 45 17.80 4.77 6.68
N GLU A 46 18.97 4.66 6.03
CA GLU A 46 19.15 3.82 4.83
C GLU A 46 19.20 2.32 5.14
N ASP A 47 19.76 1.93 6.30
CA ASP A 47 19.98 0.54 6.68
C ASP A 47 18.73 -0.07 7.36
N HIS A 48 17.70 -0.32 6.56
CA HIS A 48 16.43 -0.87 7.05
C HIS A 48 16.56 -2.27 7.65
N LEU A 49 17.43 -3.11 7.08
CA LEU A 49 17.59 -4.50 7.52
C LEU A 49 18.20 -4.55 8.91
N ARG A 50 19.30 -3.83 9.11
CA ARG A 50 19.94 -3.71 10.43
C ARG A 50 19.02 -3.10 11.48
N LEU A 51 18.22 -2.10 11.11
CA LEU A 51 17.22 -1.54 12.02
C LEU A 51 16.13 -2.57 12.36
N GLY A 52 15.72 -3.37 11.38
CA GLY A 52 14.79 -4.48 11.59
C GLY A 52 15.32 -5.53 12.56
N GLU A 53 16.60 -5.91 12.45
CA GLU A 53 17.29 -6.82 13.39
C GLU A 53 17.35 -6.22 14.80
N ARG A 54 17.71 -4.93 14.93
CA ARG A 54 17.71 -4.23 16.22
C ARG A 54 16.33 -4.17 16.86
N ILE A 55 15.28 -4.00 16.07
CA ILE A 55 13.89 -4.04 16.55
C ILE A 55 13.55 -5.46 17.02
N ARG A 56 13.85 -6.49 16.24
CA ARG A 56 13.61 -7.91 16.63
C ARG A 56 14.35 -8.30 17.90
N ALA A 57 15.58 -7.84 18.09
CA ALA A 57 16.38 -8.10 19.28
C ALA A 57 15.79 -7.52 20.59
N GLN A 58 14.83 -6.61 20.51
CA GLN A 58 14.14 -6.05 21.69
C GLN A 58 12.99 -6.96 22.18
N GLY A 59 12.72 -8.06 21.49
CA GLY A 59 11.67 -9.00 21.84
C GLY A 59 10.54 -9.04 20.81
N PRO A 60 9.58 -9.96 21.00
CA PRO A 60 8.50 -10.16 20.04
C PRO A 60 7.58 -8.92 19.92
N LEU A 61 7.37 -8.20 21.00
CA LEU A 61 6.62 -6.93 21.05
C LEU A 61 7.29 -6.00 22.05
N HIS A 62 7.59 -4.77 21.66
CA HIS A 62 8.18 -3.79 22.55
C HIS A 62 7.58 -2.41 22.33
N ARG A 63 7.68 -1.56 23.33
CA ARG A 63 7.19 -0.18 23.26
C ARG A 63 8.33 0.76 22.91
N SER A 64 8.28 1.34 21.72
CA SER A 64 9.21 2.39 21.27
C SER A 64 9.13 3.63 22.18
N SER A 65 10.18 4.43 22.22
CA SER A 65 10.19 5.73 22.89
C SER A 65 9.14 6.71 22.34
N LEU A 66 8.66 6.46 21.12
CA LEU A 66 7.50 7.13 20.54
C LEU A 66 6.17 6.68 21.17
N GLY A 67 6.16 5.71 22.07
CA GLY A 67 4.95 5.17 22.70
C GLY A 67 4.19 4.15 21.86
N THR A 68 4.65 3.87 20.64
CA THR A 68 4.09 2.90 19.71
C THR A 68 4.57 1.49 20.08
N TRP A 69 3.69 0.51 20.04
CA TRP A 69 4.05 -0.89 20.09
C TRP A 69 4.62 -1.35 18.75
N VAL A 70 5.73 -2.04 18.76
CA VAL A 70 6.46 -2.43 17.53
C VAL A 70 6.81 -3.91 17.57
N THR A 71 6.58 -4.59 16.45
CA THR A 71 6.99 -5.98 16.26
C THR A 71 7.72 -6.18 14.93
N ALA A 72 8.75 -7.03 14.95
CA ALA A 72 9.42 -7.59 13.78
C ALA A 72 9.44 -9.14 13.84
N ASP A 73 8.68 -9.75 14.77
CA ASP A 73 8.46 -11.18 14.85
C ASP A 73 7.42 -11.61 13.82
N ALA A 74 7.75 -12.62 13.00
CA ALA A 74 6.88 -13.04 11.90
C ALA A 74 5.58 -13.70 12.39
N GLY A 75 5.64 -14.50 13.44
CA GLY A 75 4.48 -15.19 14.01
C GLY A 75 3.52 -14.23 14.69
N LEU A 76 4.05 -13.28 15.46
CA LEU A 76 3.25 -12.25 16.10
C LEU A 76 2.66 -11.29 15.05
N ALA A 77 3.44 -10.86 14.06
CA ALA A 77 2.99 -10.00 12.98
C ALA A 77 1.79 -10.62 12.23
N ALA A 78 1.85 -11.89 11.90
CA ALA A 78 0.74 -12.61 11.25
C ALA A 78 -0.53 -12.62 12.12
N ARG A 79 -0.39 -12.84 13.44
CA ARG A 79 -1.51 -12.81 14.38
C ARG A 79 -2.12 -11.42 14.50
N LEU A 80 -1.30 -10.38 14.66
CA LEU A 80 -1.77 -9.00 14.78
C LEU A 80 -2.48 -8.52 13.51
N LEU A 81 -1.92 -8.82 12.34
CA LEU A 81 -2.56 -8.48 11.06
C LEU A 81 -3.89 -9.23 10.83
N ALA A 82 -4.12 -10.31 11.57
CA ALA A 82 -5.33 -11.12 11.49
C ALA A 82 -6.34 -10.83 12.60
N ASP A 83 -5.98 -10.04 13.60
CA ASP A 83 -6.79 -9.81 14.79
C ASP A 83 -7.95 -8.82 14.49
N PRO A 84 -9.21 -9.18 14.76
CA PRO A 84 -10.36 -8.30 14.53
C PRO A 84 -10.40 -7.07 15.46
N LEU A 85 -9.65 -7.08 16.56
CA LEU A 85 -9.50 -5.93 17.45
C LEU A 85 -8.46 -4.92 16.95
N LEU A 86 -7.83 -5.18 15.81
CA LEU A 86 -6.88 -4.26 15.19
C LEU A 86 -7.43 -3.75 13.86
N ALA A 87 -7.40 -2.45 13.68
CA ALA A 87 -7.82 -1.77 12.45
C ALA A 87 -6.69 -0.91 11.89
N GLY A 88 -6.72 -0.66 10.59
CA GLY A 88 -5.79 0.29 9.99
C GLY A 88 -5.98 1.71 10.52
N LEU A 89 -4.92 2.51 10.48
CA LEU A 89 -4.85 3.87 11.02
C LEU A 89 -5.91 4.85 10.47
N HIS A 90 -6.51 4.54 9.33
CA HIS A 90 -7.55 5.35 8.70
C HIS A 90 -8.98 4.91 9.06
N ALA A 91 -9.14 4.15 10.15
CA ALA A 91 -10.45 3.71 10.60
C ALA A 91 -11.23 4.87 11.26
N GLY A 92 -11.77 5.72 10.44
CA GLY A 92 -12.90 6.61 10.69
C GLY A 92 -12.84 7.70 11.76
N PRO A 93 -13.77 8.67 11.70
CA PRO A 93 -13.90 9.79 12.65
C PRO A 93 -14.41 9.38 14.04
N GLU A 94 -14.68 8.10 14.27
CA GLU A 94 -15.05 7.56 15.60
C GLU A 94 -13.87 6.93 16.34
N ALA A 95 -12.69 6.76 15.71
CA ALA A 95 -11.47 6.71 16.52
C ALA A 95 -11.52 7.96 17.41
N PRO A 96 -11.46 7.85 18.75
CA PRO A 96 -11.67 9.00 19.60
C PRO A 96 -10.78 10.11 19.08
N ARG A 97 -11.39 11.16 18.55
CA ARG A 97 -10.69 12.37 18.21
C ARG A 97 -10.14 12.82 19.55
N GLY A 98 -8.88 12.41 19.79
CA GLY A 98 -8.23 12.75 21.01
C GLY A 98 -8.44 14.24 21.15
N HIS A 99 -9.14 14.64 22.20
CA HIS A 99 -9.28 16.05 22.51
C HIS A 99 -7.89 16.63 22.32
N VAL A 100 -7.74 17.72 21.58
CA VAL A 100 -6.51 18.49 21.54
C VAL A 100 -6.19 18.77 23.00
N ARG A 101 -5.41 17.88 23.59
CA ARG A 101 -5.05 18.00 24.99
C ARG A 101 -4.05 19.13 25.06
N GLU A 102 -4.13 19.93 26.09
CA GLU A 102 -3.25 21.09 26.31
C GLU A 102 -1.76 20.70 26.32
N ASN A 103 -1.48 19.40 26.41
CA ASN A 103 -0.13 18.85 26.45
C ASN A 103 0.30 18.29 25.08
N VAL A 104 1.30 18.90 24.47
CA VAL A 104 1.90 18.49 23.19
C VAL A 104 2.25 16.99 23.16
N TRP A 105 2.71 16.42 24.30
CA TRP A 105 3.08 15.01 24.43
C TRP A 105 1.91 14.04 24.36
N GLU A 106 0.71 14.47 24.64
CA GLU A 106 -0.51 13.66 24.55
C GLU A 106 -1.19 13.81 23.18
N THR A 107 -1.02 14.96 22.56
CA THR A 107 -1.60 15.27 21.23
C THR A 107 -1.03 14.38 20.12
N TRP A 108 0.27 14.05 20.18
CA TRP A 108 0.88 13.25 19.14
C TRP A 108 0.45 11.77 19.16
N ARG A 109 0.01 11.25 20.30
CA ARG A 109 -0.52 9.88 20.42
C ARG A 109 -1.90 9.71 19.81
N THR A 110 -2.64 10.78 19.70
CA THR A 110 -4.06 10.78 19.31
C THR A 110 -4.35 11.48 18.00
N CYS A 111 -3.39 12.25 17.46
CA CYS A 111 -3.52 12.93 16.17
C CYS A 111 -2.77 12.14 15.12
N HIS A 112 -3.48 11.57 14.16
CA HIS A 112 -2.90 11.00 12.95
C HIS A 112 -2.13 12.08 12.19
N ALA A 113 -0.96 11.71 11.68
CA ALA A 113 0.00 12.66 11.12
C ALA A 113 -0.52 13.46 9.94
N THR A 114 -1.49 12.92 9.22
CA THR A 114 -2.23 13.64 8.18
C THR A 114 -3.53 12.92 7.95
N PRO A 115 -4.65 13.54 8.14
CA PRO A 115 -5.81 13.08 7.43
C PRO A 115 -5.52 13.34 5.93
N PRO A 116 -5.57 12.33 5.06
CA PRO A 116 -5.66 12.57 3.62
C PRO A 116 -6.99 13.26 3.26
N GLY A 117 -7.50 14.12 4.13
CA GLY A 117 -8.78 14.77 4.01
C GLY A 117 -9.97 13.80 4.10
N GLU A 118 -11.17 14.35 4.04
CA GLU A 118 -12.42 13.56 3.96
C GLU A 118 -12.55 12.80 2.62
N ALA A 119 -11.73 13.15 1.63
CA ALA A 119 -11.74 12.53 0.32
C ALA A 119 -11.16 11.12 0.32
N PHE A 120 -10.24 10.78 1.23
CA PHE A 120 -9.72 9.42 1.35
C PHE A 120 -10.68 8.58 2.20
N PRO A 121 -11.08 7.39 1.72
CA PRO A 121 -12.02 6.56 2.45
C PRO A 121 -11.44 6.12 3.80
N SER A 122 -12.04 6.62 4.86
CA SER A 122 -11.77 6.19 6.22
C SER A 122 -12.55 4.90 6.46
N LEU A 123 -11.89 3.75 6.31
CA LEU A 123 -12.54 2.45 6.35
C LEU A 123 -12.46 1.86 7.77
N ARG A 124 -13.61 1.79 8.42
CA ARG A 124 -13.80 0.95 9.62
C ARG A 124 -13.84 -0.53 9.21
N PRO A 125 -13.63 -1.46 10.15
CA PRO A 125 -13.72 -2.89 9.85
C PRO A 125 -15.03 -3.28 9.13
N ALA A 126 -16.17 -2.74 9.55
CA ALA A 126 -17.47 -2.97 8.90
C ALA A 126 -17.54 -2.44 7.47
N ASP A 127 -16.89 -1.31 7.17
CA ASP A 127 -16.80 -0.77 5.81
C ASP A 127 -15.92 -1.66 4.93
N CYS A 128 -14.81 -2.18 5.50
CA CYS A 128 -13.96 -3.15 4.80
C CYS A 128 -14.71 -4.44 4.48
N ASP A 129 -15.55 -4.94 5.39
CA ASP A 129 -16.36 -6.14 5.17
C ASP A 129 -17.38 -5.91 4.06
N ARG A 130 -18.12 -4.79 4.11
CA ARG A 130 -19.09 -4.40 3.08
C ARG A 130 -18.45 -4.27 1.70
N LEU A 131 -17.30 -3.59 1.61
CA LEU A 131 -16.54 -3.46 0.36
C LEU A 131 -15.99 -4.80 -0.11
N ALA A 132 -15.57 -5.69 0.80
CA ALA A 132 -15.12 -7.03 0.43
C ALA A 132 -16.25 -7.85 -0.18
N ASP A 133 -17.47 -7.76 0.34
CA ASP A 133 -18.64 -8.43 -0.21
C ASP A 133 -19.01 -7.89 -1.60
N LEU A 134 -18.87 -6.58 -1.82
CA LEU A 134 -19.04 -5.95 -3.13
C LEU A 134 -17.94 -6.39 -4.12
N LEU A 135 -16.67 -6.40 -3.71
CA LEU A 135 -15.52 -6.66 -4.60
C LEU A 135 -15.33 -8.14 -4.92
N ARG A 136 -15.62 -9.03 -3.98
CA ARG A 136 -15.35 -10.48 -4.09
C ARG A 136 -15.93 -11.13 -5.35
N PRO A 137 -17.18 -10.86 -5.79
CA PRO A 137 -17.74 -11.45 -7.01
C PRO A 137 -17.07 -10.98 -8.30
N VAL A 138 -16.39 -9.82 -8.30
CA VAL A 138 -15.86 -9.20 -9.52
C VAL A 138 -14.32 -9.20 -9.51
N LEU A 139 -13.70 -8.75 -8.41
CA LEU A 139 -12.26 -8.58 -8.26
C LEU A 139 -11.66 -9.48 -7.18
N GLY A 140 -12.41 -10.44 -6.66
CA GLY A 140 -11.93 -11.39 -5.66
C GLY A 140 -10.93 -12.40 -6.21
N PRO A 141 -10.30 -13.23 -5.33
CA PRO A 141 -9.22 -14.14 -5.72
C PRO A 141 -9.60 -15.14 -6.81
N ARG A 142 -10.88 -15.53 -6.89
CA ARG A 142 -11.39 -16.50 -7.89
C ARG A 142 -11.89 -15.85 -9.19
N THR A 143 -12.23 -14.58 -9.14
CA THR A 143 -12.91 -13.87 -10.24
C THR A 143 -12.02 -12.85 -10.93
N CYS A 144 -11.07 -12.27 -10.22
CA CYS A 144 -10.16 -11.26 -10.76
C CYS A 144 -9.42 -11.72 -12.04
N GLY A 145 -9.17 -13.03 -12.16
CA GLY A 145 -8.53 -13.62 -13.35
C GLY A 145 -9.31 -13.42 -14.66
N SER A 146 -10.62 -13.14 -14.62
CA SER A 146 -11.41 -12.83 -15.82
C SER A 146 -10.99 -11.50 -16.49
N TRP A 147 -10.41 -10.58 -15.72
CA TRP A 147 -9.92 -9.28 -16.19
C TRP A 147 -8.45 -9.31 -16.66
N ARG A 148 -7.78 -10.46 -16.53
CA ARG A 148 -6.39 -10.62 -16.96
C ARG A 148 -6.14 -10.22 -18.41
N PRO A 149 -6.98 -10.61 -19.41
CA PRO A 149 -6.73 -10.23 -20.79
C PRO A 149 -6.72 -8.71 -21.01
N ASP A 150 -7.52 -7.95 -20.26
CA ASP A 150 -7.55 -6.48 -20.34
C ASP A 150 -6.25 -5.88 -19.78
N ALA A 151 -5.81 -6.38 -18.62
CA ALA A 151 -4.55 -5.98 -18.00
C ALA A 151 -3.34 -6.33 -18.89
N GLU A 152 -3.28 -7.54 -19.44
CA GLU A 152 -2.19 -7.99 -20.33
C GLU A 152 -2.12 -7.12 -21.59
N ARG A 153 -3.26 -6.83 -22.24
CA ARG A 153 -3.29 -5.92 -23.40
C ARG A 153 -2.76 -4.53 -23.06
N ALA A 154 -3.08 -4.02 -21.87
CA ALA A 154 -2.59 -2.72 -21.42
C ALA A 154 -1.07 -2.75 -21.16
N VAL A 155 -0.56 -3.82 -20.53
CA VAL A 155 0.88 -4.03 -20.32
C VAL A 155 1.62 -4.10 -21.65
N HIS A 156 1.14 -4.89 -22.61
CA HIS A 156 1.78 -5.00 -23.93
C HIS A 156 1.86 -3.66 -24.65
N ARG A 157 0.80 -2.82 -24.60
CA ARG A 157 0.85 -1.47 -25.17
C ARG A 157 1.92 -0.58 -24.54
N VAL A 158 2.13 -0.68 -23.22
CA VAL A 158 3.21 0.04 -22.54
C VAL A 158 4.57 -0.44 -23.05
N LEU A 159 4.78 -1.77 -23.15
CA LEU A 159 6.03 -2.34 -23.63
C LEU A 159 6.32 -1.98 -25.10
N ASP A 160 5.30 -1.88 -25.96
CA ASP A 160 5.43 -1.45 -27.35
C ASP A 160 5.99 -0.03 -27.48
N GLY A 161 5.62 0.84 -26.54
CA GLY A 161 6.05 2.24 -26.50
C GLY A 161 7.43 2.49 -25.90
N LEU A 162 8.08 1.48 -25.29
CA LEU A 162 9.36 1.69 -24.61
C LEU A 162 10.51 1.94 -25.63
N PRO A 163 11.35 2.96 -25.42
CA PRO A 163 12.60 3.13 -26.17
C PRO A 163 13.62 2.06 -25.77
N SER A 164 14.77 1.99 -26.48
CA SER A 164 15.85 1.04 -26.15
C SER A 164 16.44 1.26 -24.75
N ARG A 165 16.44 2.51 -24.30
CA ARG A 165 16.84 2.92 -22.94
C ARG A 165 15.70 3.70 -22.31
N PHE A 166 15.28 3.33 -21.08
CA PHE A 166 14.12 3.90 -20.41
C PHE A 166 14.28 3.88 -18.89
N ASP A 167 13.46 4.64 -18.19
CA ASP A 167 13.39 4.63 -16.73
C ASP A 167 12.35 3.61 -16.24
N LEU A 168 12.78 2.71 -15.35
CA LEU A 168 11.94 1.66 -14.75
C LEU A 168 10.65 2.20 -14.14
N VAL A 169 10.73 3.32 -13.43
CA VAL A 169 9.57 3.83 -12.68
C VAL A 169 8.68 4.67 -13.57
N ARG A 170 9.26 5.66 -14.26
CA ARG A 170 8.52 6.63 -15.07
C ARG A 170 7.93 6.01 -16.33
N ASP A 171 8.74 5.18 -17.04
CA ASP A 171 8.38 4.73 -18.36
C ASP A 171 7.77 3.31 -18.38
N LEU A 172 7.94 2.53 -17.28
CA LEU A 172 7.41 1.17 -17.20
C LEU A 172 6.46 0.96 -16.02
N ALA A 173 6.92 1.02 -14.76
CA ALA A 173 6.14 0.55 -13.62
C ALA A 173 4.85 1.37 -13.39
N ARG A 174 4.95 2.70 -13.42
CA ARG A 174 3.80 3.60 -13.30
C ARG A 174 2.83 3.48 -14.48
N PRO A 175 3.27 3.53 -15.75
CA PRO A 175 2.38 3.29 -16.88
C PRO A 175 1.71 1.93 -16.85
N VAL A 176 2.41 0.86 -16.46
CA VAL A 176 1.82 -0.49 -16.30
C VAL A 176 0.72 -0.48 -15.26
N ALA A 177 0.99 0.07 -14.06
CA ALA A 177 0.02 0.09 -12.97
C ALA A 177 -1.27 0.84 -13.36
N VAL A 178 -1.13 2.06 -13.88
CA VAL A 178 -2.29 2.88 -14.25
C VAL A 178 -2.99 2.35 -15.48
N SER A 179 -2.26 1.94 -16.54
CA SER A 179 -2.90 1.45 -17.77
C SER A 179 -3.65 0.14 -17.56
N SER A 180 -3.11 -0.79 -16.76
CA SER A 180 -3.80 -2.04 -16.46
C SER A 180 -5.01 -1.83 -15.55
N LEU A 181 -4.91 -0.93 -14.55
CA LEU A 181 -6.06 -0.57 -13.71
C LEU A 181 -7.19 0.07 -14.54
N THR A 182 -6.86 1.07 -15.36
CA THR A 182 -7.86 1.78 -16.17
C THR A 182 -8.50 0.87 -17.22
N ALA A 183 -7.74 -0.08 -17.77
CA ALA A 183 -8.30 -1.09 -18.69
C ALA A 183 -9.31 -2.00 -18.00
N VAL A 184 -9.01 -2.47 -16.78
CA VAL A 184 -9.92 -3.30 -15.98
C VAL A 184 -11.19 -2.53 -15.58
N LEU A 185 -11.04 -1.27 -15.15
CA LEU A 185 -12.16 -0.42 -14.74
C LEU A 185 -12.94 0.19 -15.93
N GLY A 186 -12.45 0.03 -17.17
CA GLY A 186 -13.09 0.61 -18.35
C GLY A 186 -12.98 2.13 -18.43
N LEU A 187 -11.94 2.74 -17.87
CA LEU A 187 -11.76 4.19 -17.85
C LEU A 187 -11.15 4.70 -19.18
N PRO A 188 -11.57 5.89 -19.64
CA PRO A 188 -11.06 6.47 -20.89
C PRO A 188 -9.60 6.92 -20.78
N ASP A 189 -8.93 7.06 -21.93
CA ASP A 189 -7.51 7.46 -22.02
C ASP A 189 -7.22 8.82 -21.36
N ALA A 190 -8.17 9.74 -21.37
CA ALA A 190 -8.01 11.03 -20.68
C ALA A 190 -7.87 10.85 -19.16
N VAL A 191 -8.67 9.98 -18.55
CA VAL A 191 -8.58 9.65 -17.12
C VAL A 191 -7.27 8.91 -16.83
N ARG A 192 -6.84 8.01 -17.72
CA ARG A 192 -5.54 7.33 -17.59
C ARG A 192 -4.38 8.32 -17.57
N ALA A 193 -4.37 9.28 -18.46
CA ALA A 193 -3.33 10.32 -18.52
C ALA A 193 -3.29 11.13 -17.22
N GLU A 194 -4.44 11.57 -16.74
CA GLU A 194 -4.55 12.33 -15.49
C GLU A 194 -4.12 11.54 -14.27
N LEU A 195 -4.49 10.24 -14.15
CA LEU A 195 -4.03 9.38 -13.07
C LEU A 195 -2.51 9.18 -13.08
N LEU A 196 -1.88 9.15 -14.25
CA LEU A 196 -0.41 9.09 -14.35
C LEU A 196 0.24 10.36 -13.79
N ASP A 197 -0.34 11.53 -14.03
CA ASP A 197 0.15 12.81 -13.50
C ASP A 197 -0.04 12.90 -11.98
N LEU A 198 -1.11 12.32 -11.44
CA LEU A 198 -1.42 12.32 -10.01
C LEU A 198 -0.62 11.26 -9.21
N LEU A 199 -0.19 10.18 -9.86
CA LEU A 199 0.45 9.03 -9.18
C LEU A 199 1.64 9.40 -8.28
N PRO A 200 2.51 10.39 -8.60
CA PRO A 200 3.61 10.78 -7.70
C PRO A 200 3.17 11.22 -6.28
N ALA A 201 1.92 11.63 -6.11
CA ALA A 201 1.36 12.02 -4.82
C ALA A 201 0.93 10.82 -3.95
N PHE A 202 0.73 9.63 -4.54
CA PHE A 202 0.11 8.50 -3.83
C PHE A 202 1.09 7.77 -2.89
N GLY A 203 2.38 7.68 -3.23
CA GLY A 203 3.38 7.19 -2.29
C GLY A 203 3.42 7.99 -0.98
N PRO A 204 3.52 9.33 -1.02
CA PRO A 204 3.36 10.17 0.17
C PRO A 204 2.06 9.96 0.94
N VAL A 205 0.93 9.64 0.29
CA VAL A 205 -0.32 9.27 1.00
C VAL A 205 -0.10 8.06 1.91
N LEU A 206 0.52 7.01 1.39
CA LEU A 206 0.79 5.80 2.16
C LEU A 206 1.84 6.02 3.26
N ASP A 207 2.87 6.82 2.98
CA ASP A 207 3.87 7.21 3.98
C ASP A 207 3.27 8.04 5.12
N SER A 208 2.28 8.88 4.83
CA SER A 208 1.70 9.82 5.80
C SER A 208 1.06 9.14 7.02
N ALA A 209 0.70 7.87 6.90
CA ALA A 209 0.19 7.08 8.01
C ALA A 209 1.15 7.01 9.21
N LEU A 210 2.47 7.05 8.95
CA LEU A 210 3.51 6.98 9.99
C LEU A 210 4.52 8.11 9.91
N CYS A 211 4.66 8.75 8.74
CA CYS A 211 5.66 9.77 8.48
C CYS A 211 4.99 11.07 8.04
N PRO A 212 4.85 12.03 8.95
CA PRO A 212 4.21 13.30 8.65
C PRO A 212 4.95 14.03 7.52
N PRO A 213 4.28 14.36 6.40
CA PRO A 213 4.88 15.06 5.28
C PRO A 213 5.16 16.52 5.61
N GLN A 214 5.79 17.24 4.69
CA GLN A 214 5.81 18.70 4.74
C GLN A 214 4.44 19.26 4.31
N LEU A 215 4.08 20.44 4.81
CA LEU A 215 2.77 21.04 4.52
C LEU A 215 2.42 21.13 3.02
N PRO A 216 3.33 21.55 2.11
CA PRO A 216 3.03 21.56 0.68
C PRO A 216 2.71 20.15 0.12
N VAL A 217 3.42 19.12 0.62
CA VAL A 217 3.17 17.73 0.23
C VAL A 217 1.81 17.26 0.77
N ALA A 218 1.46 17.62 2.01
CA ALA A 218 0.16 17.30 2.59
C ALA A 218 -0.99 17.88 1.76
N ARG A 219 -0.87 19.12 1.31
CA ARG A 219 -1.87 19.77 0.45
C ARG A 219 -1.96 19.08 -0.92
N ALA A 220 -0.82 18.87 -1.58
CA ALA A 220 -0.81 18.19 -2.88
C ALA A 220 -1.40 16.76 -2.82
N MET A 221 -1.23 16.05 -1.71
CA MET A 221 -1.86 14.74 -1.49
C MET A 221 -3.39 14.87 -1.39
N THR A 222 -3.89 15.83 -0.63
CA THR A 222 -5.34 16.06 -0.47
C THR A 222 -5.96 16.41 -1.82
N ASP A 223 -5.38 17.38 -2.53
CA ASP A 223 -5.86 17.81 -3.85
C ASP A 223 -5.88 16.63 -4.84
N ALA A 224 -4.82 15.79 -4.83
CA ALA A 224 -4.75 14.62 -5.71
C ALA A 224 -5.84 13.58 -5.38
N ILE A 225 -6.12 13.32 -4.11
CA ILE A 225 -7.16 12.36 -3.71
C ILE A 225 -8.56 12.89 -4.07
N GLU A 226 -8.82 14.17 -3.82
CA GLU A 226 -10.09 14.80 -4.19
C GLU A 226 -10.31 14.70 -5.70
N ARG A 227 -9.26 14.95 -6.48
CA ARG A 227 -9.34 14.81 -7.93
C ARG A 227 -9.60 13.39 -8.39
N VAL A 228 -8.96 12.39 -7.80
CA VAL A 228 -9.24 10.97 -8.09
C VAL A 228 -10.70 10.64 -7.75
N ARG A 229 -11.22 11.14 -6.64
CA ARG A 229 -12.62 10.94 -6.26
C ARG A 229 -13.58 11.49 -7.30
N GLU A 230 -13.38 12.72 -7.76
CA GLU A 230 -14.18 13.33 -8.82
C GLU A 230 -14.17 12.49 -10.12
N LEU A 231 -12.98 11.99 -10.50
CA LEU A 231 -12.84 11.13 -11.68
C LEU A 231 -13.61 9.82 -11.53
N MET A 232 -13.58 9.20 -10.34
CA MET A 232 -14.33 7.98 -10.07
C MET A 232 -15.84 8.22 -9.99
N GLU A 233 -16.28 9.31 -9.37
CA GLU A 233 -17.70 9.70 -9.34
C GLU A 233 -18.27 9.92 -10.76
N ALA A 234 -17.55 10.61 -11.62
CA ALA A 234 -17.93 10.79 -13.01
C ALA A 234 -17.98 9.46 -13.78
N ALA A 235 -16.99 8.59 -13.58
CA ALA A 235 -16.94 7.28 -14.23
C ALA A 235 -18.09 6.37 -13.77
N VAL A 236 -18.38 6.29 -12.49
CA VAL A 236 -19.46 5.50 -11.91
C VAL A 236 -20.82 6.04 -12.39
N THR A 237 -21.03 7.34 -12.37
CA THR A 237 -22.26 7.99 -12.87
C THR A 237 -22.51 7.63 -14.34
N ALA A 238 -21.47 7.65 -15.17
CA ALA A 238 -21.58 7.25 -16.57
C ALA A 238 -22.01 5.78 -16.74
N ARG A 239 -21.53 4.88 -15.87
CA ARG A 239 -21.87 3.45 -15.91
C ARG A 239 -23.26 3.14 -15.37
N VAL A 240 -23.77 3.93 -14.41
CA VAL A 240 -25.16 3.83 -13.97
C VAL A 240 -26.12 4.09 -15.14
N GLY A 241 -25.83 5.08 -15.99
CA GLY A 241 -26.64 5.42 -17.15
C GLY A 241 -26.43 4.50 -18.37
N ALA A 242 -25.23 3.95 -18.55
CA ALA A 242 -24.83 3.16 -19.69
C ALA A 242 -23.81 2.06 -19.27
N PRO A 243 -24.28 0.90 -18.81
CA PRO A 243 -23.39 -0.21 -18.43
C PRO A 243 -22.53 -0.68 -19.62
N ALA A 244 -21.28 -1.07 -19.32
CA ALA A 244 -20.32 -1.61 -20.29
C ALA A 244 -19.74 -2.94 -19.82
N GLY A 245 -18.87 -3.57 -20.62
CA GLY A 245 -18.20 -4.83 -20.29
C GLY A 245 -16.95 -4.62 -19.43
N ASP A 246 -17.03 -3.84 -18.36
CA ASP A 246 -15.93 -3.47 -17.47
C ASP A 246 -16.23 -3.76 -15.99
N ALA A 247 -15.19 -3.68 -15.16
CA ALA A 247 -15.31 -4.02 -13.75
C ALA A 247 -16.21 -3.02 -12.99
N LEU A 248 -16.26 -1.73 -13.36
CA LEU A 248 -17.17 -0.77 -12.73
C LEU A 248 -18.63 -1.15 -12.95
N SER A 249 -19.00 -1.50 -14.19
CA SER A 249 -20.36 -1.97 -14.49
C SER A 249 -20.69 -3.28 -13.79
N ALA A 250 -19.72 -4.19 -13.73
CA ALA A 250 -19.89 -5.46 -13.02
C ALA A 250 -20.10 -5.23 -11.51
N LEU A 251 -19.37 -4.31 -10.87
CA LEU A 251 -19.54 -3.96 -9.46
C LEU A 251 -20.93 -3.35 -9.18
N LEU A 252 -21.39 -2.44 -10.04
CA LEU A 252 -22.74 -1.86 -9.93
C LEU A 252 -23.85 -2.93 -10.08
N ALA A 253 -23.57 -4.01 -10.77
CA ALA A 253 -24.50 -5.14 -10.95
C ALA A 253 -24.48 -6.16 -9.80
N VAL A 254 -23.48 -6.11 -8.89
CA VAL A 254 -23.40 -6.99 -7.71
C VAL A 254 -24.62 -6.77 -6.81
N ARG A 255 -25.16 -7.84 -6.29
CA ARG A 255 -26.33 -7.82 -5.39
C ARG A 255 -26.04 -8.62 -4.12
N PRO A 256 -25.31 -8.04 -3.16
CA PRO A 256 -24.92 -8.76 -1.93
C PRO A 256 -26.15 -9.29 -1.16
N ASP A 257 -27.21 -8.46 -1.07
CA ASP A 257 -28.46 -8.78 -0.34
C ASP A 257 -29.70 -8.60 -1.23
N GLY A 258 -29.57 -8.86 -2.55
CA GLY A 258 -30.65 -8.68 -3.51
C GLY A 258 -30.82 -7.24 -4.02
N ALA A 259 -30.16 -6.24 -3.41
CA ALA A 259 -30.10 -4.85 -3.87
C ALA A 259 -28.87 -4.61 -4.78
N PRO A 260 -28.93 -3.67 -5.74
CA PRO A 260 -27.77 -3.25 -6.54
C PRO A 260 -26.66 -2.74 -5.66
N GLY A 261 -25.39 -2.90 -6.10
CA GLY A 261 -24.23 -2.28 -5.44
C GLY A 261 -24.43 -0.78 -5.29
N ASP A 262 -24.11 -0.26 -4.10
CA ASP A 262 -24.18 1.18 -3.85
C ASP A 262 -23.14 1.91 -4.72
N PRO A 263 -23.53 2.87 -5.56
CA PRO A 263 -22.59 3.66 -6.35
C PRO A 263 -21.50 4.33 -5.50
N GLY A 264 -21.80 4.76 -4.28
CA GLY A 264 -20.83 5.33 -3.36
C GLY A 264 -19.73 4.33 -2.94
N ASP A 265 -20.12 3.06 -2.73
CA ASP A 265 -19.15 2.00 -2.44
C ASP A 265 -18.30 1.65 -3.67
N VAL A 266 -18.87 1.70 -4.87
CA VAL A 266 -18.11 1.52 -6.13
C VAL A 266 -17.13 2.66 -6.34
N VAL A 267 -17.51 3.91 -6.08
CA VAL A 267 -16.60 5.07 -6.08
C VAL A 267 -15.47 4.86 -5.08
N THR A 268 -15.78 4.46 -3.85
CA THR A 268 -14.80 4.19 -2.79
C THR A 268 -13.81 3.11 -3.22
N ALA A 269 -14.29 2.01 -3.81
CA ALA A 269 -13.43 0.95 -4.35
C ALA A 269 -12.54 1.46 -5.49
N GLY A 270 -13.07 2.30 -6.37
CA GLY A 270 -12.31 2.96 -7.44
C GLY A 270 -11.21 3.87 -6.92
N VAL A 271 -11.50 4.69 -5.91
CA VAL A 271 -10.50 5.58 -5.25
C VAL A 271 -9.39 4.74 -4.60
N LEU A 272 -9.75 3.68 -3.85
CA LEU A 272 -8.76 2.77 -3.26
C LEU A 272 -7.89 2.11 -4.33
N GLY A 273 -8.50 1.63 -5.42
CA GLY A 273 -7.77 1.04 -6.55
C GLY A 273 -6.80 2.02 -7.20
N ALA A 274 -7.24 3.27 -7.41
CA ALA A 274 -6.44 4.29 -8.07
C ALA A 274 -5.31 4.83 -7.18
N VAL A 275 -5.56 5.10 -5.89
CA VAL A 275 -4.57 5.69 -4.98
C VAL A 275 -3.65 4.62 -4.38
N VAL A 276 -4.23 3.59 -3.76
CA VAL A 276 -3.45 2.57 -3.06
C VAL A 276 -3.02 1.46 -4.03
N GLY A 277 -3.96 0.93 -4.80
CA GLY A 277 -3.71 -0.19 -5.72
C GLY A 277 -2.68 0.14 -6.79
N ALA A 278 -2.76 1.31 -7.42
CA ALA A 278 -1.80 1.71 -8.44
C ALA A 278 -0.39 1.93 -7.88
N GLU A 279 -0.25 2.56 -6.70
CA GLU A 279 1.06 2.72 -6.05
C GLU A 279 1.66 1.37 -5.64
N LEU A 280 0.85 0.47 -5.05
CA LEU A 280 1.28 -0.89 -4.71
C LEU A 280 1.73 -1.68 -5.94
N THR A 281 0.97 -1.59 -7.04
CA THR A 281 1.31 -2.26 -8.30
C THR A 281 2.61 -1.70 -8.88
N ALA A 282 2.73 -0.37 -8.99
CA ALA A 282 3.93 0.28 -9.52
C ALA A 282 5.17 -0.07 -8.69
N THR A 283 5.06 0.01 -7.37
CA THR A 283 6.15 -0.34 -6.45
C THR A 283 6.52 -1.83 -6.54
N THR A 284 5.53 -2.72 -6.57
CA THR A 284 5.80 -4.17 -6.67
C THR A 284 6.44 -4.54 -8.00
N VAL A 285 5.96 -3.98 -9.12
CA VAL A 285 6.58 -4.19 -10.45
C VAL A 285 8.03 -3.70 -10.45
N ALA A 286 8.29 -2.50 -9.94
CA ALA A 286 9.64 -1.95 -9.88
C ALA A 286 10.56 -2.82 -9.00
N ASN A 287 10.09 -3.23 -7.83
CA ASN A 287 10.85 -4.09 -6.92
C ASN A 287 11.10 -5.48 -7.53
N ALA A 288 10.12 -6.06 -8.24
CA ALA A 288 10.26 -7.36 -8.90
C ALA A 288 11.32 -7.30 -10.01
N VAL A 289 11.28 -6.27 -10.84
CA VAL A 289 12.28 -6.08 -11.92
C VAL A 289 13.68 -5.95 -11.31
N LEU A 290 13.86 -5.12 -10.29
CA LEU A 290 15.17 -4.96 -9.62
C LEU A 290 15.63 -6.27 -9.00
N ALA A 291 14.78 -6.94 -8.22
CA ALA A 291 15.14 -8.19 -7.57
C ALA A 291 15.53 -9.27 -8.58
N LEU A 292 14.80 -9.40 -9.68
CA LEU A 292 15.11 -10.37 -10.73
C LEU A 292 16.40 -10.03 -11.48
N LEU A 293 16.66 -8.76 -11.79
CA LEU A 293 17.87 -8.35 -12.49
C LEU A 293 19.12 -8.38 -11.59
N ASP A 294 18.95 -8.19 -10.28
CA ASP A 294 20.02 -8.39 -9.28
C ASP A 294 20.35 -9.87 -9.03
N HIS A 295 19.47 -10.81 -9.51
CA HIS A 295 19.62 -12.27 -9.42
C HIS A 295 19.49 -12.90 -10.83
N PRO A 296 20.52 -12.85 -11.67
CA PRO A 296 20.44 -13.24 -13.10
C PRO A 296 19.99 -14.68 -13.35
N ASP A 297 20.30 -15.61 -12.45
CA ASP A 297 19.83 -17.00 -12.47
C ASP A 297 18.32 -17.09 -12.28
N GLN A 298 17.75 -16.31 -11.37
CA GLN A 298 16.31 -16.23 -11.14
C GLN A 298 15.60 -15.57 -12.35
N TRP A 299 16.17 -14.48 -12.89
CA TRP A 299 15.66 -13.85 -14.12
C TRP A 299 15.67 -14.83 -15.30
N SER A 300 16.77 -15.50 -15.55
CA SER A 300 16.89 -16.51 -16.62
C SER A 300 15.86 -17.64 -16.44
N SER A 301 15.60 -18.06 -15.22
CA SER A 301 14.59 -19.07 -14.92
C SER A 301 13.17 -18.61 -15.24
N VAL A 302 12.82 -17.35 -14.95
CA VAL A 302 11.51 -16.78 -15.30
C VAL A 302 11.39 -16.55 -16.81
N CYS A 303 12.47 -16.15 -17.50
CA CYS A 303 12.48 -16.04 -18.98
C CYS A 303 12.32 -17.40 -19.68
N ALA A 304 12.91 -18.46 -19.11
CA ALA A 304 12.76 -19.81 -19.66
C ALA A 304 11.34 -20.38 -19.42
N ASP A 305 10.69 -20.02 -18.34
CA ASP A 305 9.31 -20.38 -18.02
C ASP A 305 8.54 -19.17 -17.48
N PRO A 306 7.90 -18.34 -18.35
CA PRO A 306 7.10 -17.19 -17.93
C PRO A 306 5.90 -17.55 -17.04
N GLY A 307 5.52 -18.82 -16.94
CA GLY A 307 4.53 -19.33 -15.96
C GLY A 307 4.95 -19.05 -14.52
N ARG A 308 6.25 -18.96 -14.24
CA ARG A 308 6.83 -18.65 -12.93
C ARG A 308 6.70 -17.18 -12.52
N ALA A 309 6.17 -16.31 -13.37
CA ALA A 309 5.99 -14.89 -13.05
C ALA A 309 5.17 -14.66 -11.76
N ALA A 310 4.17 -15.50 -11.51
CA ALA A 310 3.39 -15.44 -10.28
C ALA A 310 4.24 -15.76 -9.03
N ASP A 311 5.14 -16.75 -9.13
CA ASP A 311 6.05 -17.11 -8.05
C ASP A 311 7.07 -16.00 -7.78
N ALA A 312 7.59 -15.38 -8.84
CA ALA A 312 8.47 -14.22 -8.74
C ALA A 312 7.80 -13.03 -8.05
N VAL A 313 6.53 -12.77 -8.33
CA VAL A 313 5.74 -11.72 -7.64
C VAL A 313 5.56 -12.03 -6.16
N GLU A 314 5.19 -13.27 -5.80
CA GLU A 314 5.02 -13.65 -4.39
C GLU A 314 6.35 -13.57 -3.61
N GLU A 315 7.46 -14.01 -4.21
CA GLU A 315 8.77 -13.86 -3.57
C GLU A 315 9.19 -12.39 -3.47
N THR A 316 8.84 -11.56 -4.45
CA THR A 316 9.05 -10.11 -4.37
C THR A 316 8.27 -9.50 -3.21
N LEU A 317 7.00 -9.86 -3.03
CA LEU A 317 6.16 -9.41 -1.93
C LEU A 317 6.73 -9.80 -0.56
N ARG A 318 7.42 -10.94 -0.48
CA ARG A 318 8.17 -11.37 0.70
C ARG A 318 9.48 -10.59 0.87
N TRP A 319 10.35 -10.60 -0.15
CA TRP A 319 11.73 -10.13 -0.06
C TRP A 319 11.87 -8.61 -0.13
N ALA A 320 11.05 -7.95 -0.95
CA ALA A 320 11.02 -6.51 -1.14
C ALA A 320 9.57 -5.98 -1.14
N PRO A 321 8.86 -6.10 0.00
CA PRO A 321 7.45 -5.70 0.08
C PRO A 321 7.27 -4.23 -0.31
N PRO A 322 6.18 -3.88 -1.01
CA PRO A 322 5.89 -2.50 -1.38
C PRO A 322 5.63 -1.62 -0.15
N LEU A 323 5.07 -2.20 0.91
CA LEU A 323 4.90 -1.56 2.22
C LEU A 323 5.77 -2.28 3.25
N THR A 324 6.72 -1.57 3.82
CA THR A 324 7.66 -2.12 4.81
C THR A 324 7.18 -1.95 6.25
N LEU A 325 6.23 -1.07 6.48
CA LEU A 325 5.59 -0.83 7.78
C LEU A 325 4.07 -0.90 7.63
N ARG A 326 3.41 -1.55 8.59
CA ARG A 326 1.95 -1.58 8.71
C ARG A 326 1.54 -0.99 10.05
N SER A 327 0.72 0.03 10.00
CA SER A 327 0.20 0.70 11.18
C SER A 327 -1.20 0.25 11.51
N LEU A 328 -1.43 -0.08 12.75
CA LEU A 328 -2.67 -0.60 13.31
C LEU A 328 -3.04 0.20 14.56
N ILE A 329 -4.34 0.21 14.88
CA ILE A 329 -4.88 0.76 16.14
C ILE A 329 -5.75 -0.28 16.79
N THR A 330 -5.57 -0.46 18.11
CA THR A 330 -6.43 -1.31 18.92
C THR A 330 -7.83 -0.73 19.02
N GLN A 331 -8.85 -1.54 18.73
CA GLN A 331 -10.27 -1.17 18.85
C GLN A 331 -10.84 -1.50 20.25
N GLY A 332 -10.03 -2.13 21.07
CA GLY A 332 -10.38 -2.55 22.44
C GLY A 332 -9.15 -3.10 23.15
N ARG A 333 -9.35 -3.54 24.41
CA ARG A 333 -8.29 -4.16 25.19
C ARG A 333 -7.85 -5.48 24.55
N LEU A 334 -6.54 -5.61 24.29
CA LEU A 334 -5.90 -6.76 23.67
C LEU A 334 -4.75 -7.27 24.54
N GLU A 335 -4.74 -8.56 24.85
CA GLU A 335 -3.63 -9.22 25.54
C GLU A 335 -2.80 -10.00 24.54
N VAL A 336 -1.54 -9.62 24.35
CA VAL A 336 -0.67 -10.19 23.34
C VAL A 336 0.80 -10.14 23.74
N ALA A 337 1.52 -11.24 23.52
CA ALA A 337 2.96 -11.39 23.83
C ALA A 337 3.32 -11.05 25.30
N GLY A 338 2.39 -11.25 26.25
CA GLY A 338 2.58 -10.93 27.68
C GLY A 338 2.32 -9.47 28.05
N GLU A 339 1.94 -8.65 27.08
CA GLU A 339 1.61 -7.24 27.26
C GLU A 339 0.09 -7.03 27.16
N VAL A 340 -0.39 -5.95 27.80
CA VAL A 340 -1.77 -5.51 27.74
C VAL A 340 -1.81 -4.19 26.99
N LEU A 341 -2.47 -4.19 25.83
CA LEU A 341 -2.72 -3.01 25.02
C LEU A 341 -4.14 -2.52 25.32
N GLU A 342 -4.29 -1.25 25.65
CA GLU A 342 -5.59 -0.64 25.80
C GLU A 342 -6.17 -0.20 24.45
N ALA A 343 -7.44 0.20 24.41
CA ALA A 343 -8.04 0.79 23.22
C ALA A 343 -7.26 2.03 22.76
N ASP A 344 -7.23 2.28 21.45
CA ASP A 344 -6.56 3.43 20.81
C ASP A 344 -5.03 3.44 20.94
N GLU A 345 -4.40 2.33 21.26
CA GLU A 345 -2.96 2.22 21.21
C GLU A 345 -2.47 1.88 19.80
N HIS A 346 -1.36 2.48 19.42
CA HIS A 346 -0.71 2.26 18.11
C HIS A 346 0.17 1.03 18.14
N VAL A 347 -0.01 0.17 17.12
CA VAL A 347 0.81 -1.02 16.88
C VAL A 347 1.39 -0.93 15.49
N VAL A 348 2.68 -1.16 15.35
CA VAL A 348 3.36 -1.18 14.05
C VAL A 348 4.02 -2.53 13.82
N VAL A 349 3.69 -3.14 12.70
CA VAL A 349 4.37 -4.32 12.17
C VAL A 349 5.46 -3.88 11.20
N VAL A 350 6.70 -4.28 11.47
CA VAL A 350 7.87 -4.06 10.60
C VAL A 350 7.93 -5.21 9.61
N VAL A 351 7.19 -5.07 8.50
CA VAL A 351 6.89 -6.16 7.55
C VAL A 351 8.15 -6.74 6.92
N ASP A 352 9.04 -5.90 6.39
CA ASP A 352 10.26 -6.36 5.73
C ASP A 352 11.23 -7.07 6.69
N ALA A 353 11.25 -6.69 7.98
CA ALA A 353 12.02 -7.38 9.00
C ALA A 353 11.34 -8.69 9.44
N ALA A 354 10.03 -8.69 9.66
CA ALA A 354 9.27 -9.88 9.99
C ALA A 354 9.34 -10.94 8.89
N GLN A 355 9.37 -10.53 7.62
CA GLN A 355 9.53 -11.42 6.47
C GLN A 355 10.97 -11.91 6.24
N ARG A 356 11.91 -11.44 7.05
CA ARG A 356 13.30 -11.92 7.11
C ARG A 356 13.62 -12.60 8.43
N ASP A 357 12.63 -13.04 9.16
CA ASP A 357 12.78 -13.77 10.40
C ASP A 357 13.35 -15.18 10.13
N PRO A 358 14.58 -15.51 10.62
CA PRO A 358 15.20 -16.80 10.38
C PRO A 358 14.49 -17.95 11.10
N GLU A 359 13.68 -17.68 12.12
CA GLU A 359 12.86 -18.71 12.76
C GLU A 359 11.68 -19.16 11.87
N ARG A 360 11.32 -18.33 10.89
CA ARG A 360 10.20 -18.60 9.98
C ARG A 360 10.61 -18.94 8.56
N TYR A 361 11.68 -18.35 8.07
CA TYR A 361 12.13 -18.51 6.69
C TYR A 361 13.56 -19.07 6.65
N GLU A 362 13.75 -20.15 5.92
CA GLU A 362 15.07 -20.66 5.57
C GLU A 362 15.74 -19.68 4.59
N ASP A 363 17.00 -19.31 4.84
CA ASP A 363 17.73 -18.32 4.03
C ASP A 363 16.89 -17.06 3.73
N PRO A 364 16.45 -16.32 4.76
CA PRO A 364 15.47 -15.26 4.59
C PRO A 364 15.96 -14.11 3.70
N ASP A 365 17.28 -13.92 3.59
CA ASP A 365 17.89 -12.86 2.81
C ASP A 365 18.07 -13.21 1.33
N SER A 366 17.96 -14.47 0.96
CA SER A 366 18.03 -14.94 -0.42
C SER A 366 16.71 -14.70 -1.16
N PHE A 367 16.78 -14.14 -2.36
CA PHE A 367 15.66 -14.06 -3.28
C PHE A 367 15.54 -15.33 -4.10
N ARG A 368 14.45 -16.08 -3.95
CA ARG A 368 14.26 -17.40 -4.56
C ARG A 368 12.85 -17.56 -5.12
N VAL A 369 12.73 -17.56 -6.43
CA VAL A 369 11.45 -17.76 -7.14
C VAL A 369 10.84 -19.16 -6.87
N ASP A 370 11.68 -20.14 -6.58
CA ASP A 370 11.29 -21.51 -6.25
C ASP A 370 11.08 -21.76 -4.75
N ARG A 371 10.99 -20.70 -3.92
CA ARG A 371 10.81 -20.86 -2.48
C ARG A 371 9.54 -21.66 -2.19
N PRO A 372 9.62 -22.72 -1.37
CA PRO A 372 8.43 -23.46 -0.96
C PRO A 372 7.42 -22.55 -0.26
N ARG A 373 6.16 -22.63 -0.66
CA ARG A 373 5.09 -21.87 -0.04
C ARG A 373 4.48 -22.69 1.10
N ASP A 374 4.45 -22.10 2.28
CA ASP A 374 3.63 -22.63 3.38
C ASP A 374 2.15 -22.27 3.08
N PRO A 375 1.25 -23.25 2.98
CA PRO A 375 -0.17 -22.99 2.72
C PRO A 375 -0.84 -22.08 3.76
N GLY A 376 -0.27 -21.97 4.96
CA GLY A 376 -0.78 -21.13 6.05
C GLY A 376 -0.15 -19.73 6.14
N PHE A 377 0.98 -19.52 5.46
CA PHE A 377 1.75 -18.27 5.61
C PHE A 377 2.76 -18.07 4.48
N SER A 378 2.42 -17.33 3.46
CA SER A 378 3.35 -17.03 2.36
C SER A 378 4.15 -15.74 2.60
N HIS A 379 3.50 -14.64 2.92
CA HIS A 379 4.09 -13.33 3.25
C HIS A 379 3.05 -12.42 3.93
N LEU A 380 3.51 -11.30 4.50
CA LEU A 380 2.68 -10.32 5.24
C LEU A 380 2.27 -9.10 4.39
N ALA A 381 2.81 -8.94 3.19
CA ALA A 381 2.70 -7.69 2.43
C ALA A 381 1.28 -7.40 1.90
N LEU A 382 0.61 -8.41 1.38
CA LEU A 382 -0.76 -8.32 0.85
C LEU A 382 -1.60 -9.43 1.48
N THR A 383 -1.84 -9.34 2.78
CA THR A 383 -2.61 -10.32 3.53
C THR A 383 -4.09 -10.27 3.17
N ASP A 384 -4.80 -11.39 3.38
CA ASP A 384 -6.24 -11.52 3.11
C ASP A 384 -7.13 -10.80 4.15
N ARG A 385 -6.54 -9.99 5.01
CA ARG A 385 -7.24 -9.22 6.04
C ARG A 385 -6.89 -7.74 5.93
N GLU A 386 -7.73 -6.87 6.47
CA GLU A 386 -7.70 -5.41 6.37
C GLU A 386 -7.99 -4.82 4.97
N GLN A 387 -7.76 -3.52 4.83
CA GLN A 387 -8.02 -2.77 3.59
C GLN A 387 -7.25 -3.32 2.38
N LEU A 388 -6.04 -3.88 2.58
CA LEU A 388 -5.22 -4.42 1.49
C LEU A 388 -5.80 -5.69 0.89
N ARG A 389 -6.60 -6.47 1.63
CA ARG A 389 -7.31 -7.64 1.07
C ARG A 389 -8.22 -7.28 -0.11
N LEU A 390 -8.75 -6.04 -0.10
CA LEU A 390 -9.63 -5.55 -1.15
C LEU A 390 -8.90 -5.41 -2.48
N LEU A 391 -7.62 -5.11 -2.44
CA LEU A 391 -6.78 -4.80 -3.59
C LEU A 391 -5.82 -5.94 -3.97
N ALA A 392 -5.51 -6.84 -3.03
CA ALA A 392 -4.49 -7.86 -3.21
C ALA A 392 -4.66 -8.72 -4.48
N PRO A 393 -5.86 -9.22 -4.85
CA PRO A 393 -6.04 -10.00 -6.07
C PRO A 393 -5.73 -9.21 -7.34
N LEU A 394 -6.17 -7.94 -7.39
CA LEU A 394 -5.94 -7.06 -8.52
C LEU A 394 -4.44 -6.71 -8.67
N VAL A 395 -3.79 -6.31 -7.59
CA VAL A 395 -2.34 -6.01 -7.56
C VAL A 395 -1.52 -7.21 -8.01
N ARG A 396 -1.80 -8.42 -7.46
CA ARG A 396 -1.11 -9.65 -7.88
C ARG A 396 -1.30 -9.96 -9.35
N MET A 397 -2.51 -9.83 -9.87
CA MET A 397 -2.82 -10.07 -11.28
C MET A 397 -2.05 -9.11 -12.19
N GLN A 398 -2.07 -7.82 -11.88
CA GLN A 398 -1.37 -6.79 -12.67
C GLN A 398 0.15 -7.00 -12.64
N CYS A 399 0.73 -7.25 -11.47
CA CYS A 399 2.17 -7.52 -11.32
C CYS A 399 2.60 -8.78 -12.07
N THR A 400 1.80 -9.86 -11.96
CA THR A 400 2.07 -11.11 -12.69
C THR A 400 2.03 -10.92 -14.19
N ALA A 401 1.05 -10.16 -14.70
CA ALA A 401 0.95 -9.83 -16.12
C ALA A 401 2.18 -9.04 -16.59
N ALA A 402 2.65 -8.08 -15.79
CA ALA A 402 3.83 -7.27 -16.09
C ALA A 402 5.11 -8.12 -16.13
N VAL A 403 5.39 -8.89 -15.09
CA VAL A 403 6.61 -9.73 -15.02
C VAL A 403 6.63 -10.78 -16.12
N ARG A 404 5.49 -11.42 -16.40
CA ARG A 404 5.36 -12.36 -17.51
C ARG A 404 5.68 -11.72 -18.85
N ALA A 405 5.04 -10.60 -19.17
CA ALA A 405 5.23 -9.91 -20.43
C ALA A 405 6.69 -9.41 -20.61
N LEU A 406 7.34 -8.97 -19.52
CA LEU A 406 8.75 -8.60 -19.55
C LEU A 406 9.65 -9.81 -19.84
N ALA A 407 9.42 -10.94 -19.19
CA ALA A 407 10.19 -12.17 -19.41
C ALA A 407 10.05 -12.70 -20.85
N GLU A 408 8.84 -12.65 -21.41
CA GLU A 408 8.54 -13.09 -22.76
C GLU A 408 9.15 -12.18 -23.84
N ARG A 409 9.16 -10.86 -23.60
CA ARG A 409 9.47 -9.88 -24.64
C ARG A 409 10.82 -9.21 -24.51
N LEU A 410 11.36 -9.14 -23.31
CA LEU A 410 12.59 -8.39 -22.99
C LEU A 410 13.56 -9.25 -22.14
N PRO A 411 13.89 -10.50 -22.55
CA PRO A 411 14.78 -11.37 -21.75
C PRO A 411 16.17 -10.79 -21.57
N GLY A 412 16.63 -9.92 -22.47
CA GLY A 412 17.92 -9.20 -22.40
C GLY A 412 17.90 -7.93 -21.56
N LEU A 413 16.83 -7.68 -20.77
CA LEU A 413 16.71 -6.49 -19.94
C LEU A 413 17.85 -6.41 -18.92
N ARG A 414 18.45 -5.21 -18.78
CA ARG A 414 19.56 -4.95 -17.84
C ARG A 414 19.42 -3.59 -17.16
N THR A 415 19.96 -3.50 -15.94
CA THR A 415 20.10 -2.25 -15.22
C THR A 415 21.32 -1.46 -15.68
N GLU A 416 21.24 -0.13 -15.68
CA GLU A 416 22.36 0.78 -15.87
C GLU A 416 22.52 1.69 -14.65
N GLY A 417 23.63 1.55 -13.95
CA GLY A 417 23.91 2.29 -12.71
C GLY A 417 23.03 1.88 -11.53
N ASP A 418 23.18 2.56 -10.41
CA ASP A 418 22.45 2.28 -9.18
C ASP A 418 21.07 2.93 -9.17
N PRO A 419 20.09 2.31 -8.50
CA PRO A 419 18.76 2.90 -8.34
C PRO A 419 18.79 4.15 -7.46
N LEU A 420 18.19 5.22 -7.94
CA LEU A 420 17.87 6.35 -7.09
C LEU A 420 16.70 5.99 -6.19
N ARG A 421 16.89 6.07 -4.87
CA ARG A 421 15.85 5.77 -3.90
C ARG A 421 15.23 7.03 -3.32
N ARG A 422 13.95 6.94 -2.93
CA ARG A 422 13.24 8.03 -2.25
C ARG A 422 13.83 8.20 -0.85
N GLY A 423 14.48 9.31 -0.58
CA GLY A 423 14.87 9.66 0.79
C GLY A 423 13.63 9.92 1.65
N ARG A 424 13.59 9.36 2.86
CA ARG A 424 12.50 9.55 3.84
C ARG A 424 11.13 9.02 3.41
N SER A 425 11.10 7.84 2.81
CA SER A 425 9.89 7.05 2.54
C SER A 425 10.02 5.70 3.24
N PRO A 426 9.82 5.65 4.57
CA PRO A 426 10.04 4.43 5.35
C PRO A 426 8.90 3.43 5.23
N VAL A 427 7.72 3.82 4.75
CA VAL A 427 6.56 2.93 4.58
C VAL A 427 6.56 2.34 3.17
N VAL A 428 6.65 3.20 2.14
CA VAL A 428 6.66 2.75 0.73
C VAL A 428 8.09 2.59 0.24
N ARG A 429 8.51 1.35 -0.02
CA ARG A 429 9.87 1.06 -0.50
C ARG A 429 9.89 0.91 -2.03
N ALA A 430 9.94 2.02 -2.72
CA ALA A 430 10.07 2.08 -4.17
C ALA A 430 11.36 2.78 -4.59
N PRO A 431 11.98 2.40 -5.73
CA PRO A 431 12.94 3.29 -6.39
C PRO A 431 12.22 4.54 -6.89
N LEU A 432 12.94 5.67 -6.94
CA LEU A 432 12.47 6.87 -7.63
C LEU A 432 12.73 6.80 -9.13
N SER A 433 13.86 6.21 -9.49
CA SER A 433 14.34 6.10 -10.87
C SER A 433 15.37 4.98 -10.96
N GLN A 434 15.38 4.27 -12.07
CA GLN A 434 16.42 3.32 -12.45
C GLN A 434 16.47 3.24 -13.97
N SER A 435 17.62 3.52 -14.53
CA SER A 435 17.83 3.33 -15.98
C SER A 435 17.91 1.86 -16.34
N LEU A 436 17.17 1.46 -17.36
CA LEU A 436 17.18 0.14 -17.94
C LEU A 436 17.48 0.20 -19.44
N THR A 437 18.11 -0.85 -19.95
CA THR A 437 18.28 -1.09 -21.39
C THR A 437 17.66 -2.42 -21.79
N LYS A 438 17.06 -2.43 -22.99
CA LYS A 438 16.64 -3.65 -23.68
C LYS A 438 17.63 -3.89 -24.84
N GLU A 439 18.36 -5.00 -24.78
CA GLU A 439 19.21 -5.48 -25.87
C GLU A 439 18.46 -6.50 -26.71
#